data_fb9a1bfd22ca0cb2b93b8d8029efbf89
#
_entry.id   fb9a1bfd22ca0cb2b93b8d8029efbf89
#
_cell.length_a   1.000
_cell.length_b   1.000
_cell.length_c   1.000
_cell.angle_alpha   90.00
_cell.angle_beta   90.00
_cell.angle_gamma   90.00
#
_symmetry.space_group_name_H-M   'P 1'
#
loop_
_entity.id
_entity.type
_entity.pdbx_description
1 polymer ?
#
loop_
_entity_poly.entity_id
_entity_poly.type
_entity_poly.pdbx_seq_one_letter_code
_entity_poly.pdbx_strand_id
1 'polypeptide(L)' 'SETWVIIQGKAKVTIDGIEHTHHKGDTIIIPKKAKHRIENLSKVNLVFIEIQTGDYFDEDDIIRIQDDYNR' A
#
# COMPACT_ATOMS: atom_id res chain seq x y z
N SER A 1 8.91 6.60 5.68
CA SER A 1 8.19 6.25 4.46
C SER A 1 7.60 4.85 4.57
N GLU A 2 6.71 4.53 3.66
CA GLU A 2 6.08 3.23 3.61
C GLU A 2 6.30 2.61 2.24
N THR A 3 6.42 1.30 2.22
CA THR A 3 6.48 0.54 0.98
C THR A 3 5.36 -0.48 1.02
N TRP A 4 4.52 -0.48 -0.01
CA TRP A 4 3.42 -1.44 -0.12
C TRP A 4 3.70 -2.40 -1.25
N VAL A 5 3.41 -3.68 -1.03
CA VAL A 5 3.55 -4.71 -2.06
C VAL A 5 2.20 -5.39 -2.20
N ILE A 6 1.64 -5.34 -3.40
CA ILE A 6 0.33 -5.93 -3.66
C ILE A 6 0.49 -7.45 -3.80
N ILE A 7 -0.22 -8.18 -2.96
CA ILE A 7 -0.17 -9.64 -2.94
C ILE A 7 -1.34 -10.24 -3.70
N GLN A 8 -2.49 -9.60 -3.63
CA GLN A 8 -3.70 -10.10 -4.27
C GLN A 8 -4.61 -8.94 -4.62
N GLY A 9 -5.25 -9.02 -5.77
CA GLY A 9 -6.24 -8.04 -6.18
C GLY A 9 -5.66 -6.93 -7.02
N LYS A 10 -6.46 -5.88 -7.19
CA LYS A 10 -6.12 -4.73 -8.00
C LYS A 10 -6.52 -3.48 -7.22
N ALA A 11 -5.64 -2.52 -7.16
CA ALA A 11 -5.83 -1.36 -6.32
C ALA A 11 -5.65 -0.05 -7.09
N LYS A 12 -6.45 0.95 -6.71
CA LYS A 12 -6.17 2.33 -7.10
C LYS A 12 -5.54 3.00 -5.91
N VAL A 13 -4.34 3.52 -6.09
CA VAL A 13 -3.60 4.21 -5.04
C VAL A 13 -3.49 5.66 -5.41
N THR A 14 -3.89 6.52 -4.49
CA THR A 14 -3.80 7.97 -4.68
C THR A 14 -2.74 8.49 -3.74
N ILE A 15 -1.74 9.17 -4.29
CA ILE A 15 -0.66 9.77 -3.50
C ILE A 15 -0.61 11.23 -3.87
N ASP A 16 -0.85 12.10 -2.90
CA ASP A 16 -0.88 13.56 -3.10
C ASP A 16 -1.73 13.95 -4.29
N GLY A 17 -2.90 13.31 -4.41
CA GLY A 17 -3.86 13.63 -5.45
C GLY A 17 -3.62 12.94 -6.79
N ILE A 18 -2.54 12.20 -6.93
CA ILE A 18 -2.22 11.51 -8.19
C ILE A 18 -2.60 10.04 -8.06
N GLU A 19 -3.44 9.57 -9.00
CA GLU A 19 -3.96 8.20 -8.97
C GLU A 19 -3.20 7.29 -9.90
N HIS A 20 -2.89 6.11 -9.41
CA HIS A 20 -2.30 5.04 -10.21
C HIS A 20 -2.98 3.72 -9.88
N THR A 21 -3.08 2.85 -10.88
CA THR A 21 -3.61 1.50 -10.70
C THR A 21 -2.45 0.53 -10.55
N HIS A 22 -2.55 -0.33 -9.56
CA HIS A 22 -1.52 -1.32 -9.27
C HIS A 22 -2.12 -2.72 -9.19
N HIS A 23 -1.30 -3.70 -9.51
CA HIS A 23 -1.69 -5.10 -9.60
C HIS A 23 -0.81 -5.95 -8.72
N LYS A 24 -1.16 -7.22 -8.62
CA LYS A 24 -0.35 -8.19 -7.89
C LYS A 24 1.11 -8.11 -8.32
N GLY A 25 1.99 -8.05 -7.35
CA GLY A 25 3.42 -7.95 -7.57
C GLY A 25 3.97 -6.55 -7.62
N ASP A 26 3.10 -5.54 -7.74
CA ASP A 26 3.57 -4.15 -7.78
C ASP A 26 4.04 -3.69 -6.42
N THR A 27 5.06 -2.86 -6.44
CA THR A 27 5.61 -2.21 -5.24
C THR A 27 5.35 -0.73 -5.34
N ILE A 28 4.83 -0.15 -4.27
CA ILE A 28 4.44 1.25 -4.22
C ILE A 28 5.18 1.91 -3.07
N ILE A 29 5.85 3.02 -3.36
CA ILE A 29 6.55 3.79 -2.33
C ILE A 29 5.66 4.97 -1.94
N ILE A 30 5.32 5.06 -0.66
CA ILE A 30 4.56 6.19 -0.13
C ILE A 30 5.55 7.10 0.58
N PRO A 31 5.81 8.29 0.06
CA PRO A 31 6.74 9.21 0.70
C PRO A 31 6.24 9.64 2.07
N LYS A 32 7.18 9.97 2.93
CA LYS A 32 6.86 10.48 4.26
C LYS A 32 6.02 11.73 4.13
N LYS A 33 4.96 11.81 4.93
CA LYS A 33 4.04 12.95 4.98
C LYS A 33 3.16 13.10 3.74
N ALA A 34 3.25 12.21 2.78
CA ALA A 34 2.36 12.25 1.63
C ALA A 34 0.95 11.84 2.06
N LYS A 35 -0.05 12.49 1.49
CA LYS A 35 -1.42 12.06 1.67
C LYS A 35 -1.66 10.89 0.75
N HIS A 36 -2.27 9.84 1.27
CA HIS A 36 -2.44 8.64 0.44
C HIS A 36 -3.76 7.95 0.76
N ARG A 37 -4.23 7.21 -0.21
CA ARG A 37 -5.47 6.45 -0.09
C ARG A 37 -5.38 5.24 -1.03
N ILE A 38 -5.96 4.13 -0.62
CA ILE A 38 -6.01 2.94 -1.44
C ILE A 38 -7.46 2.47 -1.56
N GLU A 39 -7.82 2.02 -2.75
CA GLU A 39 -9.15 1.54 -3.03
C GLU A 39 -9.07 0.21 -3.76
N ASN A 40 -9.85 -0.78 -3.32
CA ASN A 40 -9.91 -2.08 -3.97
C ASN A 40 -10.77 -1.98 -5.23
N LEU A 41 -10.18 -2.24 -6.39
CA LEU A 41 -10.89 -2.22 -7.67
C LEU A 41 -11.29 -3.62 -8.11
N SER A 42 -10.90 -4.64 -7.37
CA SER A 42 -11.18 -6.02 -7.78
C SER A 42 -12.40 -6.56 -7.04
N LYS A 43 -12.85 -7.74 -7.48
CA LYS A 43 -13.97 -8.43 -6.84
C LYS A 43 -13.51 -9.39 -5.74
N VAL A 44 -12.22 -9.55 -5.59
CA VAL A 44 -11.63 -10.35 -4.52
C VAL A 44 -11.05 -9.40 -3.48
N ASN A 45 -10.68 -9.93 -2.33
CA ASN A 45 -10.02 -9.12 -1.32
C ASN A 45 -8.74 -8.54 -1.88
N LEU A 46 -8.49 -7.29 -1.56
CA LEU A 46 -7.22 -6.67 -1.83
C LEU A 46 -6.32 -6.97 -0.63
N VAL A 47 -5.21 -7.64 -0.89
CA VAL A 47 -4.25 -7.97 0.15
C VAL A 47 -2.92 -7.36 -0.21
N PHE A 48 -2.35 -6.59 0.69
CA PHE A 48 -1.03 -6.02 0.46
C PHE A 48 -0.23 -5.99 1.76
N ILE A 49 1.08 -6.02 1.59
CA ILE A 49 2.01 -5.94 2.72
C ILE A 49 2.43 -4.48 2.83
N GLU A 50 2.35 -3.96 4.02
CA GLU A 50 2.76 -2.59 4.31
C GLU A 50 4.03 -2.68 5.15
N ILE A 51 5.11 -2.10 4.64
CA ILE A 51 6.39 -2.05 5.32
C ILE A 51 6.66 -0.61 5.68
N GLN A 52 6.68 -0.31 6.96
CA GLN A 52 6.91 1.04 7.43
C GLN A 52 8.34 1.13 7.95
N THR A 53 9.11 2.06 7.37
CA THR A 53 10.50 2.22 7.70
C THR A 53 10.67 3.47 8.54
N GLY A 54 11.31 3.34 9.69
CA GLY A 54 11.57 4.47 10.56
C GLY A 54 12.76 5.28 10.09
N ASP A 55 12.88 6.48 10.66
CA ASP A 55 14.00 7.36 10.37
C ASP A 55 15.28 6.93 11.08
N TYR A 56 15.14 6.08 12.05
CA TYR A 56 16.27 5.61 12.83
C TYR A 56 16.43 4.15 12.53
N PHE A 57 17.18 3.46 13.34
CA PHE A 57 17.44 2.10 13.11
C PHE A 57 16.18 1.30 13.22
N ASP A 58 16.18 0.30 12.69
CA ASP A 58 15.48 -0.95 12.78
C ASP A 58 14.32 -1.07 13.75
N GLU A 59 14.35 -0.46 14.85
CA GLU A 59 13.30 -0.60 15.85
C GLU A 59 11.96 -0.06 15.41
N ASP A 60 11.97 0.82 14.43
CA ASP A 60 10.76 1.44 13.92
C ASP A 60 10.21 0.78 12.67
N ASP A 61 10.83 -0.28 12.24
CA ASP A 61 10.37 -0.98 11.05
C ASP A 61 9.16 -1.84 11.40
N ILE A 62 8.09 -1.66 10.66
CA ILE A 62 6.83 -2.37 10.88
C ILE A 62 6.38 -3.01 9.59
N ILE A 63 6.03 -4.29 9.66
CA ILE A 63 5.48 -5.01 8.53
C ILE A 63 4.07 -5.43 8.88
N ARG A 64 3.10 -5.06 8.05
CA ARG A 64 1.70 -5.42 8.26
C ARG A 64 1.11 -5.99 6.99
N ILE A 65 0.16 -6.89 7.17
CA ILE A 65 -0.62 -7.41 6.05
C ILE A 65 -2.00 -6.78 6.15
N GLN A 66 -2.39 -6.11 5.07
CA GLN A 66 -3.70 -5.45 4.99
C GLN A 66 -4.59 -6.24 4.07
N ASP A 67 -5.85 -6.40 4.46
CA ASP A 67 -6.83 -7.18 3.70
C ASP A 67 -8.09 -6.33 3.60
N ASP A 68 -8.48 -5.98 2.40
CA ASP A 68 -9.60 -5.08 2.17
C ASP A 68 -10.62 -5.69 1.22
N TYR A 69 -11.89 -5.60 1.62
CA TYR A 69 -13.00 -6.10 0.83
C TYR A 69 -13.56 -5.01 -0.06
N ASN A 70 -13.84 -5.38 -1.29
CA ASN A 70 -14.61 -4.53 -2.17
C ASN A 70 -16.08 -4.94 -2.06
N ARG A 71 -16.91 -4.01 -1.68
CA ARG A 71 -18.34 -4.30 -1.51
C ARG A 71 -19.18 -3.63 -2.57
#